data_bb82f3328a994a50a0e489e51ae646c5
#
_entry.id   bb82f3328a994a50a0e489e51ae646c5
#
_cell.length_a   1.000
_cell.length_b   1.000
_cell.length_c   1.000
_cell.angle_alpha   90.00
_cell.angle_beta   90.00
_cell.angle_gamma   90.00
#
_symmetry.space_group_name_H-M   'P 1'
#
loop_
_entity.id
_entity.type
_entity.pdbx_description
1 polymer ?
#
loop_
_entity_poly.entity_id
_entity_poly.type
_entity_poly.pdbx_seq_one_letter_code
_entity_poly.pdbx_strand_id
1 'polypeptide(L)'
;MRRIYLDNNATTPVLPEVFEAMRPYFTERFGNASSIHHHGQETRAAVENARDSVAELLGCSASEIVFTCGGTEGDNLAISGLVAAGDHVITSSIEHHAALHACKHLEEAGCEVTVLPVDGRCLVDPADVKRALRPNTKLISIMMANNETGVLQPVEEIGKIAAEAGVLFHSDAVQAAGKVPIDVKRIGCQALTISGHKIHAPQGTGALFVKKGTQLRPMFHGGRHERSRRAGTENVPGIVGLGKSAQIASAAFARGDEKKMAAMRDRLQQGILAQVDEASVNGDGAARVPNTANIRFDHIEGEALVIAADLKGLAVSTGAACSSGAIEPSHVLIAMGLRPDQARASIRFSLGKQTLEEDIDFALSLVPETVAHLRDLSPTYGRAHA
;
A
#
# COMPACT_ATOMS: atom_id res chain seq x y z
N MET A 1 -5.55 -29.11 9.14
CA MET A 1 -4.31 -28.32 9.36
C MET A 1 -4.69 -26.86 9.33
N ARG A 2 -4.30 -26.04 10.32
CA ARG A 2 -4.53 -24.59 10.32
C ARG A 2 -3.69 -23.98 9.19
N ARG A 3 -4.29 -23.10 8.38
CA ARG A 3 -3.57 -22.33 7.38
C ARG A 3 -3.20 -20.97 7.95
N ILE A 4 -1.92 -20.63 7.87
CA ILE A 4 -1.35 -19.37 8.37
C ILE A 4 -1.18 -18.42 7.20
N TYR A 5 -1.63 -17.16 7.38
CA TYR A 5 -1.62 -16.15 6.34
C TYR A 5 -0.69 -14.99 6.72
N LEU A 6 0.47 -14.94 6.09
CA LEU A 6 1.47 -13.88 6.23
C LEU A 6 1.67 -13.09 4.92
N ASP A 7 0.56 -12.85 4.19
CA ASP A 7 0.55 -12.06 2.95
C ASP A 7 -0.47 -10.89 3.01
N ASN A 8 -0.55 -10.21 4.17
CA ASN A 8 -1.52 -9.14 4.41
C ASN A 8 -1.24 -7.86 3.60
N ASN A 9 -0.07 -7.71 2.99
CA ASN A 9 0.18 -6.63 2.04
C ASN A 9 -0.48 -6.87 0.66
N ALA A 10 -0.78 -8.12 0.29
CA ALA A 10 -1.54 -8.42 -0.92
C ALA A 10 -3.02 -8.08 -0.74
N THR A 11 -3.63 -8.57 0.34
CA THR A 11 -4.99 -8.24 0.79
C THR A 11 -5.15 -8.66 2.24
N THR A 12 -6.12 -8.10 2.94
CA THR A 12 -6.47 -8.53 4.30
C THR A 12 -7.88 -9.13 4.33
N PRO A 13 -8.18 -10.09 5.22
CA PRO A 13 -9.55 -10.51 5.45
C PRO A 13 -10.37 -9.37 6.03
N VAL A 14 -11.64 -9.31 5.66
CA VAL A 14 -12.60 -8.39 6.30
C VAL A 14 -12.80 -8.83 7.75
N LEU A 15 -12.67 -7.88 8.68
CA LEU A 15 -12.90 -8.19 10.10
C LEU A 15 -14.39 -8.49 10.36
N PRO A 16 -14.72 -9.38 11.33
CA PRO A 16 -16.11 -9.67 11.69
C PRO A 16 -16.92 -8.42 12.02
N GLU A 17 -16.36 -7.48 12.77
CA GLU A 17 -17.02 -6.21 13.14
C GLU A 17 -17.27 -5.31 11.93
N VAL A 18 -16.41 -5.37 10.92
CA VAL A 18 -16.59 -4.65 9.65
C VAL A 18 -17.70 -5.30 8.84
N PHE A 19 -17.69 -6.62 8.73
CA PHE A 19 -18.74 -7.37 8.02
C PHE A 19 -20.13 -7.13 8.63
N GLU A 20 -20.25 -7.20 9.97
CA GLU A 20 -21.50 -6.93 10.65
C GLU A 20 -22.00 -5.48 10.46
N ALA A 21 -21.11 -4.51 10.39
CA ALA A 21 -21.45 -3.12 10.09
C ALA A 21 -21.98 -2.96 8.65
N MET A 22 -21.45 -3.73 7.70
CA MET A 22 -21.85 -3.70 6.30
C MET A 22 -23.18 -4.42 6.04
N ARG A 23 -23.43 -5.53 6.75
CA ARG A 23 -24.52 -6.49 6.48
C ARG A 23 -25.90 -5.85 6.27
N PRO A 24 -26.38 -4.90 7.09
CA PRO A 24 -27.70 -4.30 6.91
C PRO A 24 -27.88 -3.58 5.56
N TYR A 25 -26.80 -3.06 4.98
CA TYR A 25 -26.85 -2.26 3.76
C TYR A 25 -26.99 -3.10 2.48
N PHE A 26 -26.95 -4.42 2.58
CA PHE A 26 -27.21 -5.30 1.44
C PHE A 26 -28.71 -5.60 1.25
N THR A 27 -29.51 -5.64 2.32
CA THR A 27 -30.89 -6.14 2.28
C THR A 27 -31.90 -5.26 3.00
N GLU A 28 -31.52 -4.62 4.10
CA GLU A 28 -32.43 -3.85 4.96
C GLU A 28 -32.38 -2.34 4.67
N ARG A 29 -31.15 -1.79 4.53
CA ARG A 29 -30.85 -0.36 4.34
C ARG A 29 -30.25 -0.10 2.97
N PHE A 30 -30.92 -0.54 1.91
CA PHE A 30 -30.42 -0.58 0.53
C PHE A 30 -30.64 0.69 -0.29
N GLY A 31 -31.10 1.79 0.32
CA GLY A 31 -31.47 3.01 -0.39
C GLY A 31 -30.31 3.62 -1.20
N ASN A 32 -30.63 4.31 -2.30
CA ASN A 32 -29.68 5.12 -3.03
C ASN A 32 -29.43 6.43 -2.23
N ALA A 33 -28.18 6.70 -1.87
CA ALA A 33 -27.80 7.87 -1.05
C ALA A 33 -28.12 9.24 -1.71
N SER A 34 -28.41 9.26 -3.02
CA SER A 34 -28.84 10.47 -3.74
C SER A 34 -30.34 10.73 -3.65
N SER A 35 -31.15 9.75 -3.16
CA SER A 35 -32.61 9.90 -3.06
C SER A 35 -33.03 10.74 -1.86
N ILE A 36 -34.12 11.51 -2.03
CA ILE A 36 -34.63 12.42 -0.99
C ILE A 36 -35.55 11.73 0.04
N HIS A 37 -36.06 10.53 -0.25
CA HIS A 37 -36.93 9.76 0.64
C HIS A 37 -36.13 9.10 1.78
N HIS A 38 -36.83 8.58 2.77
CA HIS A 38 -36.27 8.01 4.01
C HIS A 38 -35.10 7.04 3.76
N HIS A 39 -35.27 6.05 2.89
CA HIS A 39 -34.20 5.07 2.59
C HIS A 39 -32.94 5.72 2.03
N GLY A 40 -33.07 6.76 1.19
CA GLY A 40 -31.91 7.49 0.67
C GLY A 40 -31.21 8.34 1.74
N GLN A 41 -31.98 8.97 2.62
CA GLN A 41 -31.44 9.77 3.71
C GLN A 41 -30.68 8.91 4.73
N GLU A 42 -31.21 7.70 5.04
CA GLU A 42 -30.56 6.74 5.94
C GLU A 42 -29.18 6.28 5.39
N THR A 43 -29.16 5.91 4.11
CA THR A 43 -27.88 5.50 3.48
C THR A 43 -26.92 6.66 3.30
N ARG A 44 -27.42 7.87 3.03
CA ARG A 44 -26.60 9.07 2.97
C ARG A 44 -25.94 9.37 4.32
N ALA A 45 -26.69 9.28 5.41
CA ALA A 45 -26.13 9.46 6.75
C ALA A 45 -25.01 8.43 7.04
N ALA A 46 -25.20 7.19 6.62
CA ALA A 46 -24.17 6.15 6.76
C ALA A 46 -22.90 6.45 5.95
N VAL A 47 -23.04 6.94 4.72
CA VAL A 47 -21.90 7.37 3.88
C VAL A 47 -21.15 8.53 4.53
N GLU A 48 -21.87 9.56 5.02
CA GLU A 48 -21.21 10.70 5.67
C GLU A 48 -20.53 10.30 7.00
N ASN A 49 -21.14 9.45 7.82
CA ASN A 49 -20.49 8.91 9.04
C ASN A 49 -19.20 8.13 8.71
N ALA A 50 -19.21 7.35 7.64
CA ALA A 50 -18.00 6.64 7.18
C ALA A 50 -16.93 7.64 6.69
N ARG A 51 -17.36 8.71 6.04
CA ARG A 51 -16.47 9.79 5.57
C ARG A 51 -15.80 10.51 6.74
N ASP A 52 -16.53 10.81 7.81
CA ASP A 52 -15.98 11.38 9.05
C ASP A 52 -14.91 10.46 9.65
N SER A 53 -15.17 9.16 9.71
CA SER A 53 -14.21 8.18 10.26
C SER A 53 -12.92 8.07 9.44
N VAL A 54 -13.03 8.12 8.11
CA VAL A 54 -11.85 8.15 7.22
C VAL A 54 -11.09 9.46 7.36
N ALA A 55 -11.80 10.58 7.48
CA ALA A 55 -11.19 11.88 7.67
C ALA A 55 -10.42 11.97 9.00
N GLU A 56 -10.98 11.41 10.08
CA GLU A 56 -10.31 11.29 11.37
C GLU A 56 -9.02 10.47 11.27
N LEU A 57 -9.04 9.31 10.59
CA LEU A 57 -7.86 8.48 10.37
C LEU A 57 -6.73 9.21 9.65
N LEU A 58 -7.06 10.14 8.74
CA LEU A 58 -6.09 10.90 7.93
C LEU A 58 -5.75 12.29 8.48
N GLY A 59 -6.42 12.74 9.55
CA GLY A 59 -6.22 14.07 10.14
C GLY A 59 -6.76 15.23 9.29
N CYS A 60 -7.84 15.01 8.52
CA CYS A 60 -8.42 16.00 7.61
C CYS A 60 -9.91 16.27 7.88
N SER A 61 -10.52 17.09 7.04
CA SER A 61 -11.97 17.33 7.08
C SER A 61 -12.71 16.34 6.18
N ALA A 62 -13.94 15.92 6.56
CA ALA A 62 -14.77 15.03 5.76
C ALA A 62 -15.00 15.55 4.33
N SER A 63 -15.09 16.86 4.13
CA SER A 63 -15.25 17.48 2.80
C SER A 63 -14.06 17.25 1.86
N GLU A 64 -12.93 16.81 2.38
CA GLU A 64 -11.69 16.55 1.64
C GLU A 64 -11.56 15.07 1.24
N ILE A 65 -12.48 14.20 1.68
CA ILE A 65 -12.52 12.77 1.30
C ILE A 65 -13.38 12.58 0.05
N VAL A 66 -12.86 11.78 -0.88
CA VAL A 66 -13.55 11.28 -2.08
C VAL A 66 -13.48 9.76 -2.04
N PHE A 67 -14.61 9.07 -2.02
CA PHE A 67 -14.63 7.62 -2.08
C PHE A 67 -14.32 7.10 -3.49
N THR A 68 -13.50 6.07 -3.56
CA THR A 68 -13.06 5.39 -4.79
C THR A 68 -13.29 3.89 -4.68
N CYS A 69 -13.10 3.13 -5.75
CA CYS A 69 -13.17 1.66 -5.69
C CYS A 69 -11.89 1.01 -5.16
N GLY A 70 -10.85 1.77 -4.87
CA GLY A 70 -9.57 1.26 -4.33
C GLY A 70 -8.40 2.17 -4.62
N GLY A 71 -7.19 1.71 -4.29
CA GLY A 71 -5.95 2.45 -4.47
C GLY A 71 -5.68 2.81 -5.93
N THR A 72 -5.85 1.86 -6.85
CA THR A 72 -5.62 2.09 -8.27
C THR A 72 -6.48 3.22 -8.83
N GLU A 73 -7.77 3.29 -8.48
CA GLU A 73 -8.61 4.42 -8.89
C GLU A 73 -8.14 5.71 -8.23
N GLY A 74 -7.79 5.68 -6.93
CA GLY A 74 -7.31 6.85 -6.20
C GLY A 74 -6.05 7.46 -6.82
N ASP A 75 -5.04 6.64 -7.12
CA ASP A 75 -3.78 7.07 -7.73
C ASP A 75 -4.01 7.63 -9.14
N ASN A 76 -4.78 6.92 -9.97
CA ASN A 76 -5.10 7.40 -11.32
C ASN A 76 -5.88 8.72 -11.28
N LEU A 77 -6.87 8.84 -10.39
CA LEU A 77 -7.67 10.06 -10.23
C LEU A 77 -6.80 11.24 -9.75
N ALA A 78 -5.89 11.00 -8.79
CA ALA A 78 -4.97 12.02 -8.32
C ALA A 78 -3.97 12.43 -9.42
N ILE A 79 -3.24 11.47 -9.99
CA ILE A 79 -2.17 11.72 -10.96
C ILE A 79 -2.73 12.34 -12.23
N SER A 80 -3.77 11.74 -12.84
CA SER A 80 -4.35 12.25 -14.09
C SER A 80 -5.26 13.48 -13.90
N GLY A 81 -5.88 13.60 -12.72
CA GLY A 81 -6.78 14.71 -12.40
C GLY A 81 -6.07 16.02 -12.06
N LEU A 82 -4.80 15.96 -11.64
CA LEU A 82 -4.03 17.13 -11.19
C LEU A 82 -3.11 17.73 -12.25
N VAL A 83 -2.85 17.03 -13.37
CA VAL A 83 -1.90 17.47 -14.41
C VAL A 83 -2.57 17.60 -15.79
N ALA A 84 -1.95 18.35 -16.68
CA ALA A 84 -2.37 18.55 -18.07
C ALA A 84 -1.18 18.36 -19.03
N ALA A 85 -1.45 18.21 -20.31
CA ALA A 85 -0.40 18.16 -21.34
C ALA A 85 0.55 19.39 -21.22
N GLY A 86 1.86 19.13 -21.31
CA GLY A 86 2.91 20.13 -21.10
C GLY A 86 3.38 20.27 -19.65
N ASP A 87 2.66 19.71 -18.68
CA ASP A 87 3.12 19.68 -17.28
C ASP A 87 4.21 18.63 -17.07
N HIS A 88 5.05 18.82 -16.05
CA HIS A 88 6.06 17.86 -15.61
C HIS A 88 5.63 17.19 -14.31
N VAL A 89 5.84 15.87 -14.21
CA VAL A 89 5.56 15.02 -13.04
C VAL A 89 6.86 14.39 -12.55
N ILE A 90 7.05 14.41 -11.24
CA ILE A 90 8.15 13.68 -10.58
C ILE A 90 7.54 12.50 -9.82
N THR A 91 8.08 11.30 -10.03
CA THR A 91 7.68 10.06 -9.32
C THR A 91 8.90 9.24 -8.96
N SER A 92 8.76 8.08 -8.32
CA SER A 92 9.87 7.20 -7.95
C SER A 92 9.85 5.88 -8.69
N SER A 93 11.01 5.23 -8.79
CA SER A 93 11.18 3.92 -9.42
C SER A 93 10.57 2.76 -8.62
N ILE A 94 10.14 3.00 -7.38
CA ILE A 94 9.58 1.99 -6.46
C ILE A 94 8.07 2.10 -6.27
N GLU A 95 7.40 2.98 -7.03
CA GLU A 95 5.95 3.15 -6.94
C GLU A 95 5.20 1.86 -7.30
N HIS A 96 3.98 1.73 -6.78
CA HIS A 96 3.05 0.72 -7.27
C HIS A 96 2.73 0.94 -8.76
N HIS A 97 2.48 -0.14 -9.51
CA HIS A 97 2.14 -0.06 -10.94
C HIS A 97 0.96 0.87 -11.24
N ALA A 98 0.04 1.08 -10.29
CA ALA A 98 -1.07 2.04 -10.44
C ALA A 98 -0.55 3.48 -10.67
N ALA A 99 0.51 3.89 -9.97
CA ALA A 99 1.13 5.20 -10.14
C ALA A 99 2.09 5.22 -11.35
N LEU A 100 2.94 4.18 -11.52
CA LEU A 100 3.88 4.11 -12.65
C LEU A 100 3.17 4.11 -14.00
N HIS A 101 2.11 3.31 -14.15
CA HIS A 101 1.36 3.24 -15.40
C HIS A 101 0.51 4.49 -15.62
N ALA A 102 0.00 5.14 -14.56
CA ALA A 102 -0.65 6.44 -14.70
C ALA A 102 0.34 7.50 -15.21
N CYS A 103 1.56 7.55 -14.67
CA CYS A 103 2.62 8.44 -15.17
C CYS A 103 3.01 8.14 -16.62
N LYS A 104 3.15 6.85 -16.98
CA LYS A 104 3.43 6.44 -18.37
C LYS A 104 2.31 6.89 -19.32
N HIS A 105 1.06 6.73 -18.94
CA HIS A 105 -0.07 7.22 -19.74
C HIS A 105 -0.03 8.75 -19.90
N LEU A 106 0.41 9.50 -18.89
CA LEU A 106 0.58 10.94 -18.99
C LEU A 106 1.70 11.32 -19.98
N GLU A 107 2.81 10.56 -20.07
CA GLU A 107 3.84 10.76 -21.09
C GLU A 107 3.25 10.63 -22.50
N GLU A 108 2.43 9.58 -22.74
CA GLU A 108 1.73 9.38 -24.00
C GLU A 108 0.74 10.53 -24.31
N ALA A 109 0.22 11.20 -23.27
CA ALA A 109 -0.66 12.35 -23.37
C ALA A 109 0.08 13.70 -23.45
N GLY A 110 1.41 13.71 -23.54
CA GLY A 110 2.23 14.91 -23.74
C GLY A 110 2.70 15.60 -22.46
N CYS A 111 2.71 14.91 -21.33
CA CYS A 111 3.40 15.34 -20.11
C CYS A 111 4.87 14.91 -20.14
N GLU A 112 5.71 15.59 -19.34
CA GLU A 112 7.06 15.13 -19.04
C GLU A 112 7.06 14.36 -17.71
N VAL A 113 7.80 13.25 -17.61
CA VAL A 113 7.91 12.47 -16.37
C VAL A 113 9.38 12.28 -15.99
N THR A 114 9.71 12.56 -14.74
CA THR A 114 11.00 12.18 -14.14
C THR A 114 10.79 11.11 -13.11
N VAL A 115 11.41 9.94 -13.30
CA VAL A 115 11.40 8.82 -12.37
C VAL A 115 12.68 8.86 -11.53
N LEU A 116 12.55 9.12 -10.24
CA LEU A 116 13.67 9.20 -9.31
C LEU A 116 14.17 7.81 -8.92
N PRO A 117 15.49 7.63 -8.80
CA PRO A 117 16.08 6.41 -8.24
C PRO A 117 15.85 6.35 -6.72
N VAL A 118 16.16 5.18 -6.14
CA VAL A 118 16.24 4.97 -4.69
C VAL A 118 17.62 4.43 -4.32
N ASP A 119 17.98 4.54 -3.04
CA ASP A 119 19.18 3.90 -2.51
C ASP A 119 18.95 2.40 -2.21
N GLY A 120 20.01 1.68 -1.79
CA GLY A 120 19.94 0.27 -1.42
C GLY A 120 19.04 -0.03 -0.21
N ARG A 121 18.57 1.00 0.51
CA ARG A 121 17.59 0.91 1.60
C ARG A 121 16.17 1.19 1.14
N CYS A 122 15.92 1.31 -0.17
CA CYS A 122 14.60 1.63 -0.73
C CYS A 122 14.13 3.07 -0.44
N LEU A 123 15.04 4.03 -0.26
CA LEU A 123 14.70 5.42 0.07
C LEU A 123 14.94 6.34 -1.12
N VAL A 124 13.95 7.19 -1.41
CA VAL A 124 14.12 8.35 -2.28
C VAL A 124 14.91 9.42 -1.51
N ASP A 125 15.94 9.99 -2.14
CA ASP A 125 16.65 11.15 -1.57
C ASP A 125 15.83 12.43 -1.84
N PRO A 126 15.38 13.16 -0.80
CA PRO A 126 14.72 14.46 -0.98
C PRO A 126 15.51 15.47 -1.80
N ALA A 127 16.85 15.38 -1.79
CA ALA A 127 17.70 16.23 -2.62
C ALA A 127 17.51 15.93 -4.12
N ASP A 128 17.24 14.67 -4.50
CA ASP A 128 16.91 14.31 -5.89
C ASP A 128 15.59 14.91 -6.34
N VAL A 129 14.58 14.92 -5.45
CA VAL A 129 13.32 15.62 -5.71
C VAL A 129 13.56 17.08 -6.03
N LYS A 130 14.37 17.76 -5.19
CA LYS A 130 14.70 19.16 -5.39
C LYS A 130 15.46 19.42 -6.68
N ARG A 131 16.41 18.55 -7.04
CA ARG A 131 17.17 18.65 -8.33
C ARG A 131 16.32 18.41 -9.55
N ALA A 132 15.26 17.59 -9.44
CA ALA A 132 14.37 17.25 -10.54
C ALA A 132 13.32 18.33 -10.83
N LEU A 133 13.14 19.34 -9.97
CA LEU A 133 12.18 20.42 -10.16
C LEU A 133 12.51 21.23 -11.41
N ARG A 134 11.47 21.53 -12.22
CA ARG A 134 11.50 22.34 -13.44
C ARG A 134 10.45 23.44 -13.37
N PRO A 135 10.53 24.49 -14.19
CA PRO A 135 9.53 25.57 -14.21
C PRO A 135 8.10 25.07 -14.49
N ASN A 136 7.96 23.96 -15.25
CA ASN A 136 6.68 23.31 -15.57
C ASN A 136 6.36 22.13 -14.64
N THR A 137 7.09 21.91 -13.54
CA THR A 137 6.75 20.85 -12.58
C THR A 137 5.41 21.17 -11.92
N LYS A 138 4.46 20.28 -12.09
CA LYS A 138 3.09 20.41 -11.58
C LYS A 138 2.80 19.49 -10.42
N LEU A 139 3.34 18.26 -10.45
CA LEU A 139 3.04 17.22 -9.47
C LEU A 139 4.31 16.47 -9.06
N ILE A 140 4.43 16.22 -7.77
CA ILE A 140 5.31 15.20 -7.20
C ILE A 140 4.38 14.09 -6.70
N SER A 141 4.65 12.83 -7.07
CA SER A 141 3.89 11.66 -6.63
C SER A 141 4.86 10.60 -6.10
N ILE A 142 4.95 10.49 -4.78
CA ILE A 142 5.84 9.55 -4.07
C ILE A 142 5.02 8.81 -3.02
N MET A 143 5.09 7.47 -3.05
CA MET A 143 4.38 6.61 -2.09
C MET A 143 4.88 6.84 -0.66
N MET A 144 3.99 6.63 0.32
CA MET A 144 4.34 6.78 1.73
C MET A 144 5.06 5.55 2.29
N ALA A 145 4.66 4.36 1.83
CA ALA A 145 5.26 3.09 2.26
C ALA A 145 5.30 2.11 1.09
N ASN A 146 6.46 1.50 0.88
CA ASN A 146 6.60 0.52 -0.20
C ASN A 146 5.89 -0.80 0.15
N ASN A 147 5.17 -1.36 -0.81
CA ASN A 147 4.35 -2.57 -0.64
C ASN A 147 5.16 -3.87 -0.54
N GLU A 148 6.42 -3.87 -0.97
CA GLU A 148 7.28 -5.05 -0.94
C GLU A 148 8.21 -5.06 0.27
N THR A 149 8.93 -3.97 0.51
CA THR A 149 9.89 -3.83 1.60
C THR A 149 9.28 -3.32 2.90
N GLY A 150 8.15 -2.61 2.81
CA GLY A 150 7.54 -1.89 3.93
C GLY A 150 8.23 -0.56 4.28
N VAL A 151 9.28 -0.17 3.57
CA VAL A 151 10.07 1.03 3.86
C VAL A 151 9.23 2.30 3.72
N LEU A 152 9.28 3.15 4.74
CA LEU A 152 8.61 4.46 4.79
C LEU A 152 9.47 5.50 4.07
N GLN A 153 8.85 6.24 3.14
CA GLN A 153 9.52 7.32 2.41
C GLN A 153 9.50 8.63 3.22
N PRO A 154 10.44 9.55 2.98
CA PRO A 154 10.56 10.83 3.69
C PRO A 154 9.51 11.85 3.21
N VAL A 155 8.20 11.48 3.25
CA VAL A 155 7.10 12.25 2.65
C VAL A 155 6.89 13.62 3.28
N GLU A 156 7.24 13.81 4.56
CA GLU A 156 7.12 15.11 5.21
C GLU A 156 8.20 16.10 4.70
N GLU A 157 9.40 15.62 4.40
CA GLU A 157 10.46 16.44 3.83
C GLU A 157 10.16 16.76 2.36
N ILE A 158 9.67 15.76 1.60
CA ILE A 158 9.24 15.95 0.22
C ILE A 158 8.06 16.94 0.14
N GLY A 159 7.10 16.85 1.06
CA GLY A 159 5.98 17.81 1.15
C GLY A 159 6.42 19.24 1.40
N LYS A 160 7.46 19.46 2.20
CA LYS A 160 8.07 20.80 2.40
C LYS A 160 8.71 21.31 1.10
N ILE A 161 9.46 20.47 0.40
CA ILE A 161 10.08 20.82 -0.89
C ILE A 161 8.99 21.18 -1.91
N ALA A 162 7.91 20.39 -1.99
CA ALA A 162 6.78 20.67 -2.87
C ALA A 162 6.11 22.02 -2.54
N ALA A 163 5.88 22.28 -1.26
CA ALA A 163 5.28 23.54 -0.80
C ALA A 163 6.15 24.76 -1.11
N GLU A 164 7.46 24.68 -0.87
CA GLU A 164 8.42 25.74 -1.19
C GLU A 164 8.49 26.04 -2.69
N ALA A 165 8.34 25.01 -3.52
CA ALA A 165 8.32 25.13 -4.98
C ALA A 165 6.94 25.53 -5.56
N GLY A 166 5.88 25.54 -4.76
CA GLY A 166 4.51 25.77 -5.23
C GLY A 166 3.96 24.63 -6.10
N VAL A 167 4.48 23.41 -5.94
CA VAL A 167 4.15 22.20 -6.68
C VAL A 167 3.17 21.36 -5.88
N LEU A 168 2.22 20.68 -6.54
CA LEU A 168 1.30 19.76 -5.89
C LEU A 168 2.03 18.49 -5.46
N PHE A 169 1.62 17.94 -4.31
CA PHE A 169 2.15 16.68 -3.80
C PHE A 169 1.03 15.66 -3.59
N HIS A 170 1.18 14.50 -4.23
CA HIS A 170 0.38 13.30 -4.04
C HIS A 170 1.21 12.21 -3.38
N SER A 171 0.60 11.42 -2.49
CA SER A 171 1.24 10.24 -1.91
C SER A 171 0.30 9.03 -1.92
N ASP A 172 0.75 7.92 -2.48
CA ASP A 172 0.11 6.62 -2.29
C ASP A 172 0.40 6.14 -0.86
N ALA A 173 -0.61 6.19 0.01
CA ALA A 173 -0.55 5.73 1.39
C ALA A 173 -1.26 4.38 1.59
N VAL A 174 -1.53 3.64 0.52
CA VAL A 174 -2.24 2.35 0.57
C VAL A 174 -1.61 1.36 1.55
N GLN A 175 -0.29 1.32 1.62
CA GLN A 175 0.42 0.44 2.55
C GLN A 175 0.74 1.09 3.90
N ALA A 176 0.54 2.39 4.06
CA ALA A 176 0.76 3.12 5.31
C ALA A 176 -0.52 3.21 6.16
N ALA A 177 -1.67 3.43 5.52
CA ALA A 177 -2.96 3.59 6.20
C ALA A 177 -3.25 2.41 7.14
N GLY A 178 -3.68 2.72 8.37
CA GLY A 178 -3.97 1.74 9.41
C GLY A 178 -2.77 0.97 9.98
N LYS A 179 -1.55 1.23 9.49
CA LYS A 179 -0.30 0.61 9.95
C LYS A 179 0.61 1.61 10.67
N VAL A 180 0.62 2.86 10.19
CA VAL A 180 1.30 3.99 10.85
C VAL A 180 0.35 5.18 10.92
N PRO A 181 0.49 6.08 11.92
CA PRO A 181 -0.29 7.30 11.99
C PRO A 181 -0.06 8.19 10.76
N ILE A 182 -1.14 8.71 10.20
CA ILE A 182 -1.10 9.63 9.06
C ILE A 182 -1.68 10.98 9.50
N ASP A 183 -0.97 12.06 9.21
CA ASP A 183 -1.48 13.43 9.32
C ASP A 183 -1.16 14.17 8.00
N VAL A 184 -2.17 14.30 7.16
CA VAL A 184 -2.03 14.95 5.84
C VAL A 184 -1.58 16.42 5.92
N LYS A 185 -1.84 17.08 7.06
CA LYS A 185 -1.39 18.46 7.28
C LYS A 185 0.12 18.51 7.54
N ARG A 186 0.63 17.55 8.31
CA ARG A 186 2.07 17.42 8.59
C ARG A 186 2.85 16.97 7.35
N ILE A 187 2.28 16.05 6.57
CA ILE A 187 2.82 15.63 5.27
C ILE A 187 2.80 16.80 4.26
N GLY A 188 1.79 17.68 4.33
CA GLY A 188 1.66 18.83 3.44
C GLY A 188 1.17 18.48 2.03
N CYS A 189 0.64 17.28 1.80
CA CYS A 189 0.17 16.83 0.50
C CYS A 189 -1.17 17.49 0.09
N GLN A 190 -1.43 17.56 -1.22
CA GLN A 190 -2.69 17.98 -1.80
C GLN A 190 -3.61 16.81 -2.13
N ALA A 191 -3.05 15.60 -2.28
CA ALA A 191 -3.81 14.38 -2.47
C ALA A 191 -3.11 13.21 -1.75
N LEU A 192 -3.90 12.24 -1.24
CA LEU A 192 -3.38 11.04 -0.61
C LEU A 192 -4.36 9.89 -0.82
N THR A 193 -3.85 8.76 -1.34
CA THR A 193 -4.64 7.58 -1.68
C THR A 193 -4.59 6.53 -0.59
N ILE A 194 -5.75 5.94 -0.25
CA ILE A 194 -5.85 4.74 0.60
C ILE A 194 -6.74 3.67 -0.03
N SER A 195 -6.56 2.41 0.36
CA SER A 195 -7.36 1.27 -0.11
C SER A 195 -7.90 0.44 1.05
N GLY A 196 -9.20 0.17 1.02
CA GLY A 196 -9.91 -0.50 2.11
C GLY A 196 -9.39 -1.91 2.39
N HIS A 197 -9.13 -2.71 1.35
CA HIS A 197 -8.69 -4.10 1.54
C HIS A 197 -7.26 -4.24 2.13
N LYS A 198 -6.55 -3.16 2.36
CA LYS A 198 -5.26 -3.17 3.08
C LYS A 198 -5.41 -2.89 4.57
N ILE A 199 -6.61 -2.46 4.99
CA ILE A 199 -6.93 -2.12 6.38
C ILE A 199 -8.16 -2.90 6.90
N HIS A 200 -8.38 -4.11 6.38
CA HIS A 200 -9.47 -5.02 6.78
C HIS A 200 -10.89 -4.58 6.40
N ALA A 201 -11.04 -3.65 5.45
CA ALA A 201 -12.29 -3.36 4.76
C ALA A 201 -12.45 -4.23 3.51
N PRO A 202 -13.63 -4.25 2.87
CA PRO A 202 -13.85 -5.04 1.67
C PRO A 202 -13.00 -4.55 0.49
N GLN A 203 -12.70 -5.45 -0.43
CA GLN A 203 -12.21 -5.13 -1.75
C GLN A 203 -13.24 -4.26 -2.49
N GLY A 204 -12.81 -3.49 -3.48
CA GLY A 204 -13.70 -2.62 -4.24
C GLY A 204 -14.09 -1.33 -3.48
N THR A 205 -13.30 -0.92 -2.47
CA THR A 205 -13.43 0.36 -1.76
C THR A 205 -12.09 0.98 -1.45
N GLY A 206 -12.03 2.30 -1.52
CA GLY A 206 -10.89 3.12 -1.15
C GLY A 206 -11.32 4.57 -0.95
N ALA A 207 -10.36 5.42 -0.67
CA ALA A 207 -10.58 6.85 -0.59
C ALA A 207 -9.37 7.63 -1.08
N LEU A 208 -9.65 8.80 -1.66
CA LEU A 208 -8.69 9.82 -2.00
C LEU A 208 -8.95 11.04 -1.12
N PHE A 209 -7.97 11.43 -0.31
CA PHE A 209 -7.93 12.76 0.29
C PHE A 209 -7.59 13.77 -0.80
N VAL A 210 -8.35 14.86 -0.88
CA VAL A 210 -8.10 16.00 -1.77
C VAL A 210 -8.24 17.28 -0.96
N LYS A 211 -7.12 17.95 -0.69
CA LYS A 211 -7.06 19.17 0.10
C LYS A 211 -8.03 20.22 -0.44
N LYS A 212 -8.76 20.87 0.45
CA LYS A 212 -9.71 21.96 0.09
C LYS A 212 -9.02 23.01 -0.78
N GLY A 213 -9.66 23.37 -1.89
CA GLY A 213 -9.13 24.33 -2.88
C GLY A 213 -8.30 23.70 -4.00
N THR A 214 -7.91 22.44 -3.89
CA THR A 214 -7.23 21.72 -4.99
C THR A 214 -8.22 21.43 -6.12
N GLN A 215 -7.85 21.86 -7.33
CA GLN A 215 -8.62 21.58 -8.54
C GLN A 215 -8.30 20.15 -9.02
N LEU A 216 -9.30 19.28 -8.97
CA LEU A 216 -9.20 17.88 -9.41
C LEU A 216 -10.17 17.66 -10.58
N ARG A 217 -9.66 17.28 -11.74
CA ARG A 217 -10.50 16.89 -12.87
C ARG A 217 -11.02 15.46 -12.66
N PRO A 218 -12.32 15.21 -12.81
CA PRO A 218 -12.87 13.89 -12.66
C PRO A 218 -12.38 12.97 -13.78
N MET A 219 -12.07 11.72 -13.44
CA MET A 219 -11.72 10.67 -14.40
C MET A 219 -12.98 10.00 -14.99
N PHE A 220 -14.03 9.86 -14.17
CA PHE A 220 -15.32 9.34 -14.61
C PHE A 220 -16.33 10.46 -14.77
N HIS A 221 -17.07 10.44 -15.88
CA HIS A 221 -18.11 11.42 -16.20
C HIS A 221 -19.49 10.84 -15.94
N GLY A 222 -20.40 11.61 -15.32
CA GLY A 222 -21.75 11.18 -14.97
C GLY A 222 -22.43 12.10 -13.95
N GLY A 223 -23.14 11.52 -12.97
CA GLY A 223 -23.81 12.24 -11.91
C GLY A 223 -22.85 13.04 -11.00
N ARG A 224 -23.40 13.96 -10.21
CA ARG A 224 -22.62 14.88 -9.33
C ARG A 224 -22.24 14.27 -7.99
N HIS A 225 -21.99 12.94 -7.96
CA HIS A 225 -21.54 12.24 -6.76
C HIS A 225 -20.15 12.77 -6.33
N GLU A 226 -19.79 12.54 -5.09
CA GLU A 226 -18.52 12.96 -4.49
C GLU A 226 -18.16 14.42 -4.83
N ARG A 227 -19.18 15.31 -4.78
CA ARG A 227 -19.05 16.74 -5.10
C ARG A 227 -18.50 17.00 -6.51
N SER A 228 -18.96 16.22 -7.49
CA SER A 228 -18.53 16.24 -8.90
C SER A 228 -17.06 15.84 -9.13
N ARG A 229 -16.42 15.20 -8.15
CA ARG A 229 -15.05 14.71 -8.27
C ARG A 229 -14.98 13.25 -8.76
N ARG A 230 -16.04 12.46 -8.46
CA ARG A 230 -16.13 11.07 -8.86
C ARG A 230 -17.59 10.68 -9.10
N ALA A 231 -17.96 10.39 -10.34
CA ALA A 231 -19.31 10.01 -10.70
C ALA A 231 -19.59 8.52 -10.43
N GLY A 232 -20.86 8.16 -10.28
CA GLY A 232 -21.34 6.79 -10.06
C GLY A 232 -21.98 6.60 -8.69
N THR A 233 -23.00 5.76 -8.63
CA THR A 233 -23.71 5.43 -7.39
C THR A 233 -22.74 4.92 -6.34
N GLU A 234 -22.87 5.40 -5.12
CA GLU A 234 -22.01 5.05 -3.99
C GLU A 234 -22.16 3.56 -3.62
N ASN A 235 -21.03 2.88 -3.41
CA ASN A 235 -20.98 1.54 -2.84
C ASN A 235 -21.22 1.62 -1.31
N VAL A 236 -22.47 1.85 -0.90
CA VAL A 236 -22.82 2.11 0.49
C VAL A 236 -22.28 1.03 1.45
N PRO A 237 -22.51 -0.28 1.22
CA PRO A 237 -21.96 -1.31 2.12
C PRO A 237 -20.45 -1.25 2.24
N GLY A 238 -19.76 -1.09 1.12
CA GLY A 238 -18.28 -1.03 1.11
C GLY A 238 -17.76 0.22 1.79
N ILE A 239 -18.39 1.37 1.59
CA ILE A 239 -18.04 2.65 2.24
C ILE A 239 -18.23 2.55 3.76
N VAL A 240 -19.33 1.96 4.22
CA VAL A 240 -19.57 1.70 5.65
C VAL A 240 -18.48 0.79 6.22
N GLY A 241 -18.11 -0.26 5.46
CA GLY A 241 -17.00 -1.14 5.84
C GLY A 241 -15.67 -0.40 5.96
N LEU A 242 -15.36 0.49 5.02
CA LEU A 242 -14.16 1.32 5.08
C LEU A 242 -14.16 2.26 6.29
N GLY A 243 -15.28 2.92 6.57
CA GLY A 243 -15.44 3.78 7.75
C GLY A 243 -15.25 3.00 9.06
N LYS A 244 -15.85 1.80 9.15
CA LYS A 244 -15.67 0.93 10.33
C LYS A 244 -14.22 0.48 10.50
N SER A 245 -13.55 0.13 9.42
CA SER A 245 -12.12 -0.21 9.45
C SER A 245 -11.25 0.97 9.87
N ALA A 246 -11.57 2.18 9.42
CA ALA A 246 -10.86 3.40 9.84
C ALA A 246 -11.00 3.63 11.35
N GLN A 247 -12.20 3.48 11.94
CA GLN A 247 -12.41 3.56 13.39
C GLN A 247 -11.57 2.53 14.15
N ILE A 248 -11.56 1.28 13.67
CA ILE A 248 -10.78 0.20 14.30
C ILE A 248 -9.27 0.49 14.21
N ALA A 249 -8.78 1.06 13.11
CA ALA A 249 -7.38 1.46 12.95
C ALA A 249 -7.01 2.60 13.89
N SER A 250 -7.83 3.66 13.99
CA SER A 250 -7.62 4.78 14.92
C SER A 250 -7.57 4.30 16.37
N ALA A 251 -8.50 3.42 16.77
CA ALA A 251 -8.51 2.83 18.10
C ALA A 251 -7.28 1.94 18.36
N ALA A 252 -6.75 1.25 17.36
CA ALA A 252 -5.54 0.43 17.47
C ALA A 252 -4.30 1.31 17.75
N PHE A 253 -4.16 2.46 17.07
CA PHE A 253 -3.09 3.42 17.36
C PHE A 253 -3.16 3.95 18.80
N ALA A 254 -4.35 4.26 19.29
CA ALA A 254 -4.52 4.72 20.68
C ALA A 254 -4.07 3.67 21.72
N ARG A 255 -4.10 2.37 21.38
CA ARG A 255 -3.60 1.27 22.23
C ARG A 255 -2.13 0.92 22.01
N GLY A 256 -1.49 1.45 20.96
CA GLY A 256 -0.11 1.10 20.58
C GLY A 256 0.02 -0.31 19.98
N ASP A 257 -1.02 -0.81 19.31
CA ASP A 257 -1.03 -2.16 18.73
C ASP A 257 0.04 -2.30 17.62
N GLU A 258 0.43 -1.20 16.97
CA GLU A 258 1.52 -1.15 15.97
C GLU A 258 2.87 -1.58 16.56
N LYS A 259 3.13 -1.31 17.85
CA LYS A 259 4.37 -1.71 18.52
C LYS A 259 4.44 -3.21 18.74
N LYS A 260 3.31 -3.83 19.07
CA LYS A 260 3.20 -5.30 19.22
C LYS A 260 3.42 -5.97 17.86
N MET A 261 2.79 -5.43 16.81
CA MET A 261 2.97 -5.93 15.45
C MET A 261 4.43 -5.84 15.00
N ALA A 262 5.11 -4.72 15.29
CA ALA A 262 6.52 -4.54 14.99
C ALA A 262 7.39 -5.56 15.74
N ALA A 263 7.12 -5.80 17.03
CA ALA A 263 7.85 -6.79 17.82
C ALA A 263 7.70 -8.21 17.26
N MET A 264 6.49 -8.60 16.85
CA MET A 264 6.25 -9.90 16.19
C MET A 264 6.98 -10.01 14.85
N ARG A 265 6.93 -8.97 14.00
CA ARG A 265 7.67 -8.91 12.75
C ARG A 265 9.18 -9.00 12.98
N ASP A 266 9.72 -8.27 13.96
CA ASP A 266 11.14 -8.29 14.29
C ASP A 266 11.58 -9.65 14.82
N ARG A 267 10.76 -10.30 15.65
CA ARG A 267 10.98 -11.68 16.11
C ARG A 267 11.07 -12.67 14.94
N LEU A 268 10.13 -12.58 13.99
CA LEU A 268 10.16 -13.41 12.77
C LEU A 268 11.44 -13.17 11.97
N GLN A 269 11.75 -11.91 11.68
CA GLN A 269 12.93 -11.53 10.90
C GLN A 269 14.23 -12.02 11.56
N GLN A 270 14.43 -11.67 12.83
CA GLN A 270 15.65 -12.04 13.57
C GLN A 270 15.79 -13.56 13.72
N GLY A 271 14.67 -14.25 13.98
CA GLY A 271 14.66 -15.70 14.12
C GLY A 271 14.99 -16.43 12.81
N ILE A 272 14.55 -15.91 11.67
CA ILE A 272 14.96 -16.44 10.35
C ILE A 272 16.44 -16.18 10.10
N LEU A 273 16.91 -14.94 10.30
CA LEU A 273 18.33 -14.60 10.07
C LEU A 273 19.29 -15.36 10.97
N ALA A 274 18.88 -15.75 12.17
CA ALA A 274 19.69 -16.54 13.10
C ALA A 274 19.79 -18.02 12.70
N GLN A 275 18.88 -18.53 11.88
CA GLN A 275 18.79 -19.94 11.51
C GLN A 275 19.16 -20.22 10.05
N VAL A 276 19.19 -19.19 9.21
CA VAL A 276 19.43 -19.33 7.77
C VAL A 276 20.63 -18.48 7.38
N ASP A 277 21.74 -19.15 7.11
CA ASP A 277 22.94 -18.50 6.58
C ASP A 277 22.62 -17.87 5.20
N GLU A 278 23.40 -16.86 4.79
CA GLU A 278 23.20 -16.17 3.50
C GLU A 278 21.77 -15.69 3.28
N ALA A 279 21.11 -15.26 4.38
CA ALA A 279 19.86 -14.51 4.35
C ALA A 279 20.11 -13.05 4.74
N SER A 280 19.39 -12.13 4.11
CA SER A 280 19.52 -10.70 4.38
C SER A 280 18.19 -9.96 4.21
N VAL A 281 18.04 -8.85 4.91
CA VAL A 281 16.81 -8.02 4.85
C VAL A 281 16.94 -6.98 3.75
N ASN A 282 15.95 -6.92 2.86
CA ASN A 282 15.84 -5.84 1.89
C ASN A 282 15.24 -4.59 2.57
N GLY A 283 15.92 -3.46 2.44
CA GLY A 283 15.56 -2.21 3.12
C GLY A 283 15.98 -2.16 4.59
N ASP A 284 17.03 -2.91 4.99
CA ASP A 284 17.54 -2.89 6.36
C ASP A 284 18.06 -1.50 6.76
N GLY A 285 17.89 -1.16 8.05
CA GLY A 285 18.26 0.15 8.60
C GLY A 285 17.31 1.29 8.25
N ALA A 286 16.33 1.12 7.35
CA ALA A 286 15.30 2.10 7.08
C ALA A 286 14.08 1.96 8.01
N ALA A 287 13.38 3.07 8.28
CA ALA A 287 12.08 3.03 8.95
C ALA A 287 11.06 2.27 8.09
N ARG A 288 10.26 1.40 8.72
CA ARG A 288 9.32 0.52 8.02
C ARG A 288 7.96 0.48 8.70
N VAL A 289 6.92 0.12 7.93
CA VAL A 289 5.63 -0.26 8.51
C VAL A 289 5.79 -1.45 9.46
N PRO A 290 4.98 -1.54 10.53
CA PRO A 290 5.22 -2.51 11.60
C PRO A 290 5.04 -3.97 11.18
N ASN A 291 4.33 -4.24 10.09
CA ASN A 291 3.88 -5.58 9.74
C ASN A 291 4.71 -6.27 8.64
N THR A 292 5.70 -5.64 8.04
CA THR A 292 6.35 -6.13 6.82
C THR A 292 7.82 -6.42 7.03
N ALA A 293 8.27 -7.63 6.65
CA ALA A 293 9.66 -7.99 6.46
C ALA A 293 9.84 -8.54 5.04
N ASN A 294 10.89 -8.10 4.34
CA ASN A 294 11.30 -8.64 3.05
C ASN A 294 12.69 -9.23 3.22
N ILE A 295 12.81 -10.56 3.05
CA ILE A 295 14.04 -11.30 3.32
C ILE A 295 14.48 -12.00 2.04
N ARG A 296 15.72 -11.77 1.66
CA ARG A 296 16.40 -12.48 0.58
C ARG A 296 17.06 -13.74 1.12
N PHE A 297 16.92 -14.83 0.39
CA PHE A 297 17.55 -16.13 0.66
C PHE A 297 18.42 -16.52 -0.54
N ASP A 298 19.73 -16.30 -0.45
CA ASP A 298 20.62 -16.59 -1.57
C ASP A 298 20.58 -18.10 -1.93
N HIS A 299 20.76 -18.40 -3.23
CA HIS A 299 20.80 -19.75 -3.81
C HIS A 299 19.48 -20.52 -3.87
N ILE A 300 18.33 -19.84 -3.74
CA ILE A 300 17.01 -20.44 -3.98
C ILE A 300 16.20 -19.60 -4.95
N GLU A 301 15.17 -20.21 -5.56
CA GLU A 301 14.09 -19.49 -6.23
C GLU A 301 12.98 -19.21 -5.22
N GLY A 302 12.64 -17.93 -5.03
CA GLY A 302 11.63 -17.50 -4.05
C GLY A 302 10.26 -18.11 -4.31
N GLU A 303 9.87 -18.28 -5.58
CA GLU A 303 8.62 -18.93 -5.94
C GLU A 303 8.56 -20.39 -5.45
N ALA A 304 9.69 -21.13 -5.54
CA ALA A 304 9.77 -22.47 -5.00
C ALA A 304 9.54 -22.48 -3.49
N LEU A 305 10.08 -21.49 -2.76
CA LEU A 305 9.84 -21.35 -1.33
C LEU A 305 8.36 -21.01 -1.04
N VAL A 306 7.74 -20.11 -1.80
CA VAL A 306 6.30 -19.79 -1.65
C VAL A 306 5.43 -21.04 -1.83
N ILE A 307 5.65 -21.81 -2.89
CA ILE A 307 4.92 -23.05 -3.17
C ILE A 307 5.11 -24.08 -2.07
N ALA A 308 6.37 -24.33 -1.67
CA ALA A 308 6.70 -25.31 -0.64
C ALA A 308 6.12 -24.94 0.73
N ALA A 309 6.11 -23.65 1.08
CA ALA A 309 5.51 -23.13 2.29
C ALA A 309 3.97 -23.26 2.26
N ASP A 310 3.32 -22.93 1.14
CA ASP A 310 1.85 -23.04 1.00
C ASP A 310 1.38 -24.50 1.11
N LEU A 311 2.09 -25.45 0.51
CA LEU A 311 1.81 -26.88 0.65
C LEU A 311 1.87 -27.36 2.11
N LYS A 312 2.68 -26.71 2.95
CA LYS A 312 2.78 -26.97 4.39
C LYS A 312 1.86 -26.06 5.24
N GLY A 313 1.07 -25.18 4.61
CA GLY A 313 0.04 -24.35 5.25
C GLY A 313 0.47 -22.93 5.62
N LEU A 314 1.58 -22.40 5.09
CA LEU A 314 2.05 -21.04 5.29
C LEU A 314 2.00 -20.23 3.98
N ALA A 315 1.11 -19.25 3.90
CA ALA A 315 1.00 -18.32 2.77
C ALA A 315 1.92 -17.11 2.96
N VAL A 316 2.84 -16.91 2.03
CA VAL A 316 3.78 -15.78 1.91
C VAL A 316 3.85 -15.32 0.44
N SER A 317 4.62 -14.30 0.11
CA SER A 317 4.70 -13.76 -1.25
C SER A 317 6.14 -13.43 -1.66
N THR A 318 6.44 -13.47 -2.96
CA THR A 318 7.68 -12.90 -3.51
C THR A 318 7.66 -11.36 -3.54
N GLY A 319 6.48 -10.74 -3.30
CA GLY A 319 6.30 -9.29 -3.37
C GLY A 319 5.99 -8.80 -4.79
N ALA A 320 6.58 -9.38 -5.82
CA ALA A 320 6.25 -9.06 -7.21
C ALA A 320 4.83 -9.53 -7.57
N ALA A 321 4.04 -8.67 -8.20
CA ALA A 321 2.73 -9.06 -8.72
C ALA A 321 2.93 -9.95 -9.95
N CYS A 322 2.48 -11.22 -9.89
CA CYS A 322 2.44 -12.11 -11.06
C CYS A 322 1.35 -11.63 -12.03
N SER A 323 1.67 -10.70 -12.93
CA SER A 323 0.67 -10.12 -13.86
C SER A 323 0.55 -10.84 -15.20
N SER A 324 1.43 -11.81 -15.55
CA SER A 324 1.42 -12.38 -16.92
C SER A 324 2.08 -13.75 -17.08
N GLY A 325 2.29 -14.53 -16.02
CA GLY A 325 2.89 -15.88 -16.15
C GLY A 325 4.39 -15.90 -16.48
N ALA A 326 5.04 -14.77 -16.69
CA ALA A 326 6.48 -14.63 -16.76
C ALA A 326 7.00 -14.11 -15.41
N ILE A 327 7.97 -14.80 -14.82
CA ILE A 327 8.59 -14.46 -13.53
C ILE A 327 9.56 -13.29 -13.77
N GLU A 328 9.06 -12.08 -13.90
CA GLU A 328 9.91 -10.90 -13.90
C GLU A 328 10.38 -10.60 -12.48
N PRO A 329 11.66 -10.26 -12.28
CA PRO A 329 12.16 -9.86 -10.97
C PRO A 329 11.47 -8.56 -10.54
N SER A 330 11.26 -8.38 -9.24
CA SER A 330 10.66 -7.17 -8.67
C SER A 330 11.38 -5.90 -9.15
N HIS A 331 10.64 -4.99 -9.78
CA HIS A 331 11.17 -3.69 -10.19
C HIS A 331 11.67 -2.86 -8.99
N VAL A 332 11.05 -3.03 -7.82
CA VAL A 332 11.46 -2.38 -6.57
C VAL A 332 12.85 -2.85 -6.15
N LEU A 333 13.04 -4.17 -6.09
CA LEU A 333 14.33 -4.74 -5.66
C LEU A 333 15.44 -4.48 -6.68
N ILE A 334 15.12 -4.49 -7.98
CA ILE A 334 16.07 -4.07 -9.02
C ILE A 334 16.43 -2.59 -8.86
N ALA A 335 15.45 -1.70 -8.60
CA ALA A 335 15.72 -0.28 -8.35
C ALA A 335 16.60 -0.04 -7.13
N MET A 336 16.55 -0.90 -6.12
CA MET A 336 17.45 -0.89 -4.95
C MET A 336 18.87 -1.39 -5.27
N GLY A 337 19.13 -1.87 -6.50
CA GLY A 337 20.45 -2.35 -6.92
C GLY A 337 20.68 -3.87 -6.73
N LEU A 338 19.62 -4.64 -6.42
CA LEU A 338 19.75 -6.10 -6.38
C LEU A 338 19.89 -6.66 -7.80
N ARG A 339 20.71 -7.72 -7.94
CA ARG A 339 20.74 -8.50 -9.18
C ARG A 339 19.41 -9.26 -9.39
N PRO A 340 19.05 -9.61 -10.63
CA PRO A 340 17.81 -10.33 -10.92
C PRO A 340 17.64 -11.66 -10.15
N ASP A 341 18.72 -12.39 -9.94
CA ASP A 341 18.73 -13.62 -9.13
C ASP A 341 18.41 -13.33 -7.66
N GLN A 342 19.00 -12.29 -7.09
CA GLN A 342 18.75 -11.86 -5.71
C GLN A 342 17.32 -11.33 -5.52
N ALA A 343 16.81 -10.58 -6.50
CA ALA A 343 15.44 -10.10 -6.45
C ALA A 343 14.43 -11.25 -6.48
N ARG A 344 14.67 -12.29 -7.32
CA ARG A 344 13.83 -13.50 -7.34
C ARG A 344 13.93 -14.35 -6.08
N ALA A 345 15.06 -14.32 -5.39
CA ALA A 345 15.30 -15.04 -4.13
C ALA A 345 14.68 -14.35 -2.89
N SER A 346 13.88 -13.31 -3.07
CA SER A 346 13.35 -12.48 -1.98
C SER A 346 11.90 -12.83 -1.67
N ILE A 347 11.59 -12.94 -0.37
CA ILE A 347 10.25 -13.27 0.15
C ILE A 347 9.76 -12.15 1.05
N ARG A 348 8.53 -11.72 0.82
CA ARG A 348 7.81 -10.80 1.69
C ARG A 348 6.95 -11.58 2.68
N PHE A 349 7.13 -11.31 3.94
CA PHE A 349 6.27 -11.70 5.05
C PHE A 349 5.50 -10.47 5.51
N SER A 350 4.18 -10.53 5.51
CA SER A 350 3.36 -9.41 5.98
C SER A 350 2.27 -9.88 6.94
N LEU A 351 2.44 -9.50 8.20
CA LEU A 351 1.56 -9.87 9.30
C LEU A 351 0.24 -9.11 9.22
N GLY A 352 -0.80 -9.65 9.85
CA GLY A 352 -2.12 -9.02 9.98
C GLY A 352 -2.63 -9.04 11.42
N LYS A 353 -3.79 -8.40 11.66
CA LYS A 353 -4.39 -8.35 13.01
C LYS A 353 -4.69 -9.72 13.61
N GLN A 354 -4.93 -10.72 12.78
CA GLN A 354 -5.21 -12.10 13.20
C GLN A 354 -3.97 -12.96 13.37
N THR A 355 -2.78 -12.44 13.07
CA THR A 355 -1.52 -13.17 13.25
C THR A 355 -1.24 -13.35 14.73
N LEU A 356 -0.96 -14.58 15.16
CA LEU A 356 -0.66 -14.96 16.52
C LEU A 356 0.83 -15.28 16.69
N GLU A 357 1.31 -15.31 17.95
CA GLU A 357 2.69 -15.71 18.25
C GLU A 357 3.01 -17.13 17.77
N GLU A 358 2.03 -18.06 17.89
CA GLU A 358 2.17 -19.43 17.40
C GLU A 358 2.31 -19.51 15.87
N ASP A 359 1.77 -18.53 15.13
CA ASP A 359 1.97 -18.45 13.68
C ASP A 359 3.41 -18.07 13.35
N ILE A 360 4.02 -17.22 14.18
CA ILE A 360 5.44 -16.85 14.07
C ILE A 360 6.32 -18.06 14.42
N ASP A 361 6.01 -18.81 15.49
CA ASP A 361 6.73 -20.01 15.87
C ASP A 361 6.71 -21.04 14.75
N PHE A 362 5.56 -21.25 14.13
CA PHE A 362 5.42 -22.15 13.00
C PHE A 362 6.25 -21.69 11.80
N ALA A 363 6.23 -20.40 11.46
CA ALA A 363 7.03 -19.86 10.36
C ALA A 363 8.54 -20.00 10.63
N LEU A 364 8.99 -19.78 11.90
CA LEU A 364 10.38 -19.95 12.33
C LEU A 364 10.87 -21.41 12.29
N SER A 365 9.96 -22.38 12.43
CA SER A 365 10.29 -23.80 12.24
C SER A 365 10.32 -24.17 10.77
N LEU A 366 9.32 -23.73 9.99
CA LEU A 366 9.10 -24.17 8.63
C LEU A 366 10.06 -23.55 7.62
N VAL A 367 10.29 -22.23 7.70
CA VAL A 367 11.04 -21.49 6.67
C VAL A 367 12.51 -21.97 6.61
N PRO A 368 13.25 -22.07 7.73
CA PRO A 368 14.63 -22.58 7.68
C PRO A 368 14.74 -23.99 7.11
N GLU A 369 13.86 -24.91 7.53
CA GLU A 369 13.83 -26.29 7.01
C GLU A 369 13.60 -26.31 5.49
N THR A 370 12.66 -25.48 5.02
CA THR A 370 12.30 -25.43 3.61
C THR A 370 13.42 -24.81 2.77
N VAL A 371 14.10 -23.76 3.27
CA VAL A 371 15.24 -23.13 2.58
C VAL A 371 16.40 -24.12 2.49
N ALA A 372 16.73 -24.84 3.57
CA ALA A 372 17.77 -25.85 3.54
C ALA A 372 17.48 -26.92 2.49
N HIS A 373 16.25 -27.45 2.46
CA HIS A 373 15.85 -28.45 1.46
C HIS A 373 15.96 -27.93 0.01
N LEU A 374 15.53 -26.67 -0.24
CA LEU A 374 15.64 -26.07 -1.58
C LEU A 374 17.10 -25.84 -2.00
N ARG A 375 17.98 -25.49 -1.06
CA ARG A 375 19.42 -25.34 -1.31
C ARG A 375 20.09 -26.68 -1.66
N ASP A 376 19.70 -27.74 -0.99
CA ASP A 376 20.20 -29.10 -1.30
C ASP A 376 19.86 -29.52 -2.74
N LEU A 377 18.74 -29.01 -3.27
CA LEU A 377 18.32 -29.25 -4.66
C LEU A 377 18.93 -28.25 -5.65
N SER A 378 19.55 -27.18 -5.17
CA SER A 378 20.06 -26.09 -6.01
C SER A 378 21.45 -26.40 -6.59
N PRO A 379 21.60 -26.41 -7.91
CA PRO A 379 22.91 -26.65 -8.54
C PRO A 379 23.92 -25.54 -8.29
N THR A 380 23.45 -24.35 -7.84
CA THR A 380 24.30 -23.21 -7.56
C THR A 380 24.85 -23.22 -6.15
N TYR A 381 24.15 -23.78 -5.17
CA TYR A 381 24.58 -23.87 -3.78
C TYR A 381 25.76 -24.79 -3.57
N GLY A 382 25.73 -25.99 -4.16
CA GLY A 382 26.83 -26.95 -4.06
C GLY A 382 28.16 -26.48 -4.70
N ARG A 383 28.10 -25.58 -5.71
CA ARG A 383 29.29 -24.99 -6.33
C ARG A 383 29.90 -23.85 -5.53
N ALA A 384 29.13 -23.16 -4.72
CA ALA A 384 29.61 -22.06 -3.89
C ALA A 384 30.34 -22.53 -2.63
N HIS A 385 30.10 -23.79 -2.21
CA HIS A 385 30.65 -24.40 -0.99
C HIS A 385 31.59 -25.62 -1.26
N ALA A 386 31.88 -25.91 -2.55
CA ALA A 386 32.89 -26.90 -2.97
C ALA A 386 34.20 -26.17 -3.33
#